data_113f6b14a16a7a9abbef0637d072a65c
#
_entry.id   113f6b14a16a7a9abbef0637d072a65c
#
_cell.length_a   1.000
_cell.length_b   1.000
_cell.length_c   1.000
_cell.angle_alpha   90.00
_cell.angle_beta   90.00
_cell.angle_gamma   90.00
#
_symmetry.space_group_name_H-M   'P 1'
#
loop_
_entity.id
_entity.type
_entity.pdbx_description
1 polymer ?
#
loop_
_entity_poly.entity_id
_entity_poly.type
_entity_poly.pdbx_seq_one_letter_code
_entity_poly.pdbx_strand_id
1 'polypeptide(L)'
;MAKYVGYKRPKDTKKTMKHFLTYLGHYKWAFFLVAILVFISAGAGICGTYLIKPLVNNFIEPGNMKGLLLAVIGMGVMYLCGALATLGYNRLMVHTSQKVVSEIRMDLFRHTQKLPLKYFDDNTRGEIMSHFTNDVDTVQEAMNNSFAMIIQSFLTLFGTITMMMVLSVKLTMLVVVFLVITFLFMQYNGKCSKKYYHRQQQELGNINGFVQEMMAGQKVEKVFNHEKENFKEFCEMNERFCRESTNALAHSGMLVPVIVALSYFNYALSACVGGMFVIRGLMDLGSLSAYLVYVRQSAMPLNQFTQQVNFLLSALSGAERIFDMMDETEEIDEGKVTLCNVCKNADGILTECAEITGLYAWKLSSGELVLLKGDVRFHDVVFGYVSEKTVLNGISLFAKPGQKIAFVGSTGAGKTTIVNLINRFYDIQAGQITYDGIDVKDIRKDDLRRSLAMVIQDTHLFTGTIADNIRYGKLDATDEEIREAAKIANADSFISRLPQGYDTMLYGDGSSLSQGQQQLIAIARAAIAKPPVLILDEATSSIDTRTERLIEKGMDAIMEGRTVFVIAHRLSTVRNSNAIMVLEKGEIIERGSHDELLEQKGRYYQLYTGQFELE
;
A
#
# COMPACT_ATOMS: atom_id res chain seq x y z
N MET A 1 -12.33 10.83 2.33
CA MET A 1 -13.07 10.41 1.10
C MET A 1 -12.08 9.68 0.20
N ALA A 2 -12.12 8.36 0.15
CA ALA A 2 -11.31 7.61 -0.81
C ALA A 2 -11.81 7.95 -2.22
N LYS A 3 -11.08 8.77 -2.95
CA LYS A 3 -11.30 8.97 -4.38
C LYS A 3 -11.08 7.61 -5.05
N TYR A 4 -12.15 6.95 -5.45
CA TYR A 4 -12.07 5.80 -6.32
C TYR A 4 -11.38 6.25 -7.61
N VAL A 5 -10.11 5.94 -7.73
CA VAL A 5 -9.29 6.29 -8.91
C VAL A 5 -9.71 5.32 -10.01
N GLY A 6 -10.69 5.74 -10.81
CA GLY A 6 -10.99 5.04 -12.06
C GLY A 6 -9.70 4.90 -12.86
N TYR A 7 -9.55 3.78 -13.58
CA TYR A 7 -8.38 3.42 -14.40
C TYR A 7 -7.81 4.63 -15.16
N LYS A 8 -6.85 5.32 -14.58
CA LYS A 8 -6.06 6.32 -15.26
C LYS A 8 -5.02 5.58 -16.09
N ARG A 9 -4.86 5.95 -17.37
CA ARG A 9 -3.73 5.47 -18.16
C ARG A 9 -2.44 5.89 -17.45
N PRO A 10 -1.41 5.05 -17.43
CA PRO A 10 -0.13 5.40 -16.83
C PRO A 10 0.40 6.69 -17.45
N LYS A 11 0.94 7.58 -16.62
CA LYS A 11 1.47 8.88 -17.04
C LYS A 11 2.79 8.70 -17.79
N ASP A 12 3.67 7.83 -17.26
CA ASP A 12 4.97 7.50 -17.85
C ASP A 12 5.16 5.99 -18.01
N THR A 13 4.53 5.45 -19.08
CA THR A 13 4.65 4.04 -19.45
C THR A 13 6.09 3.59 -19.70
N LYS A 14 6.99 4.49 -20.15
CA LYS A 14 8.38 4.11 -20.46
C LYS A 14 9.18 3.87 -19.19
N LYS A 15 9.05 4.76 -18.19
CA LYS A 15 9.71 4.64 -16.90
C LYS A 15 9.23 3.38 -16.17
N THR A 16 7.91 3.21 -16.06
CA THR A 16 7.28 2.03 -15.43
C THR A 16 7.70 0.73 -16.09
N MET A 17 7.69 0.69 -17.43
CA MET A 17 8.13 -0.50 -18.17
C MET A 17 9.61 -0.80 -17.95
N LYS A 18 10.47 0.22 -17.86
CA LYS A 18 11.90 0.03 -17.57
C LYS A 18 12.11 -0.59 -16.19
N HIS A 19 11.45 -0.06 -15.15
CA HIS A 19 11.50 -0.63 -13.79
C HIS A 19 10.99 -2.08 -13.80
N PHE A 20 9.85 -2.33 -14.44
CA PHE A 20 9.28 -3.67 -14.53
C PHE A 20 10.23 -4.66 -15.25
N LEU A 21 10.84 -4.24 -16.35
CA LEU A 21 11.82 -5.05 -17.09
C LEU A 21 13.07 -5.37 -16.26
N THR A 22 13.45 -4.55 -15.29
CA THR A 22 14.55 -4.86 -14.36
C THR A 22 14.24 -6.11 -13.54
N TYR A 23 13.03 -6.20 -12.94
CA TYR A 23 12.59 -7.40 -12.21
C TYR A 23 12.47 -8.61 -13.13
N LEU A 24 11.90 -8.45 -14.34
CA LEU A 24 11.82 -9.53 -15.32
C LEU A 24 13.20 -10.02 -15.76
N GLY A 25 14.18 -9.13 -15.79
CA GLY A 25 15.56 -9.42 -16.19
C GLY A 25 16.22 -10.49 -15.30
N HIS A 26 15.87 -10.58 -14.01
CA HIS A 26 16.35 -11.63 -13.11
C HIS A 26 15.88 -13.04 -13.56
N TYR A 27 14.75 -13.12 -14.25
CA TYR A 27 14.12 -14.37 -14.68
C TYR A 27 14.09 -14.54 -16.22
N LYS A 28 14.97 -13.85 -16.96
CA LYS A 28 15.01 -13.85 -18.44
C LYS A 28 14.99 -15.23 -19.08
N TRP A 29 15.68 -16.21 -18.49
CA TRP A 29 15.70 -17.58 -19.00
C TRP A 29 14.36 -18.32 -18.84
N ALA A 30 13.63 -18.03 -17.76
CA ALA A 30 12.28 -18.58 -17.58
C ALA A 30 11.32 -18.01 -18.63
N PHE A 31 11.34 -16.68 -18.87
CA PHE A 31 10.53 -16.05 -19.91
C PHE A 31 10.89 -16.53 -21.32
N PHE A 32 12.18 -16.74 -21.59
CA PHE A 32 12.63 -17.31 -22.85
C PHE A 32 12.10 -18.73 -23.05
N LEU A 33 12.17 -19.58 -22.02
CA LEU A 33 11.62 -20.93 -22.07
C LEU A 33 10.09 -20.93 -22.25
N VAL A 34 9.39 -20.03 -21.56
CA VAL A 34 7.93 -19.81 -21.76
C VAL A 34 7.65 -19.46 -23.22
N ALA A 35 8.40 -18.54 -23.82
CA ALA A 35 8.22 -18.17 -25.23
C ALA A 35 8.42 -19.36 -26.18
N ILE A 36 9.42 -20.21 -25.94
CA ILE A 36 9.63 -21.45 -26.72
C ILE A 36 8.45 -22.41 -26.57
N LEU A 37 7.99 -22.65 -25.35
CA LEU A 37 6.87 -23.55 -25.09
C LEU A 37 5.56 -23.03 -25.71
N VAL A 38 5.31 -21.71 -25.65
CA VAL A 38 4.18 -21.08 -26.33
C VAL A 38 4.28 -21.25 -27.86
N PHE A 39 5.49 -21.09 -28.42
CA PHE A 39 5.74 -21.31 -29.86
C PHE A 39 5.45 -22.77 -30.25
N ILE A 40 5.88 -23.73 -29.48
CA ILE A 40 5.60 -25.16 -29.72
C ILE A 40 4.09 -25.43 -29.66
N SER A 41 3.41 -24.90 -28.63
CA SER A 41 1.96 -25.05 -28.47
C SER A 41 1.16 -24.44 -29.62
N ALA A 42 1.45 -23.19 -29.98
CA ALA A 42 0.81 -22.51 -31.08
C ALA A 42 1.13 -23.20 -32.43
N GLY A 43 2.38 -23.61 -32.63
CA GLY A 43 2.84 -24.34 -33.80
C GLY A 43 2.13 -25.69 -33.98
N ALA A 44 1.95 -26.44 -32.91
CA ALA A 44 1.20 -27.70 -32.94
C ALA A 44 -0.27 -27.48 -33.37
N GLY A 45 -0.92 -26.41 -32.90
CA GLY A 45 -2.28 -26.06 -33.34
C GLY A 45 -2.37 -25.69 -34.83
N ILE A 46 -1.43 -24.84 -35.30
CA ILE A 46 -1.38 -24.37 -36.67
C ILE A 46 -1.01 -25.51 -37.62
N CYS A 47 0.07 -26.24 -37.37
CA CYS A 47 0.51 -27.36 -38.17
C CYS A 47 -0.50 -28.50 -38.19
N GLY A 48 -1.15 -28.78 -37.05
CA GLY A 48 -2.18 -29.80 -36.96
C GLY A 48 -3.39 -29.51 -37.84
N THR A 49 -3.78 -28.26 -37.96
CA THR A 49 -4.84 -27.84 -38.87
C THR A 49 -4.39 -27.99 -40.33
N TYR A 50 -3.13 -27.68 -40.67
CA TYR A 50 -2.60 -27.90 -42.05
C TYR A 50 -2.56 -29.37 -42.42
N LEU A 51 -2.25 -30.28 -41.50
CA LEU A 51 -2.20 -31.71 -41.74
C LEU A 51 -3.56 -32.33 -42.14
N ILE A 52 -4.66 -31.60 -41.95
CA ILE A 52 -5.98 -32.01 -42.49
C ILE A 52 -5.92 -32.12 -44.02
N LYS A 53 -5.18 -31.25 -44.71
CA LYS A 53 -5.04 -31.28 -46.17
C LYS A 53 -4.45 -32.62 -46.65
N PRO A 54 -3.21 -33.04 -46.29
CA PRO A 54 -2.68 -34.32 -46.72
C PRO A 54 -3.48 -35.51 -46.17
N LEU A 55 -4.15 -35.36 -45.05
CA LEU A 55 -4.98 -36.41 -44.49
C LEU A 55 -6.19 -36.72 -45.38
N VAL A 56 -6.86 -35.69 -45.91
CA VAL A 56 -7.99 -35.83 -46.84
C VAL A 56 -7.49 -36.33 -48.19
N ASN A 57 -6.51 -35.65 -48.81
CA ASN A 57 -6.11 -35.92 -50.17
C ASN A 57 -5.36 -37.24 -50.35
N ASN A 58 -4.49 -37.64 -49.39
CA ASN A 58 -3.60 -38.80 -49.59
C ASN A 58 -4.11 -40.08 -48.93
N PHE A 59 -5.06 -39.99 -47.96
CA PHE A 59 -5.50 -41.14 -47.22
C PHE A 59 -7.02 -41.36 -47.30
N ILE A 60 -7.85 -40.29 -47.15
CA ILE A 60 -9.32 -40.43 -47.17
C ILE A 60 -9.83 -40.63 -48.59
N GLU A 61 -9.42 -39.76 -49.49
CA GLU A 61 -9.87 -39.80 -50.90
C GLU A 61 -9.44 -41.09 -51.63
N PRO A 62 -8.18 -41.61 -51.44
CA PRO A 62 -7.77 -42.88 -52.01
C PRO A 62 -8.22 -44.11 -51.23
N GLY A 63 -8.87 -43.97 -50.05
CA GLY A 63 -9.35 -45.07 -49.19
C GLY A 63 -8.27 -45.85 -48.46
N ASN A 64 -7.08 -45.24 -48.20
CA ASN A 64 -5.96 -45.90 -47.54
C ASN A 64 -6.12 -45.86 -46.01
N MET A 65 -6.83 -46.85 -45.44
CA MET A 65 -7.13 -46.95 -44.01
C MET A 65 -5.90 -47.13 -43.10
N LYS A 66 -4.88 -47.85 -43.54
CA LYS A 66 -3.63 -48.05 -42.76
C LYS A 66 -2.83 -46.73 -42.65
N GLY A 67 -2.70 -46.02 -43.76
CA GLY A 67 -2.02 -44.73 -43.80
C GLY A 67 -2.80 -43.67 -42.99
N LEU A 68 -4.12 -43.70 -43.03
CA LEU A 68 -4.98 -42.80 -42.24
C LEU A 68 -4.75 -43.01 -40.74
N LEU A 69 -4.75 -44.27 -40.25
CA LEU A 69 -4.51 -44.58 -38.83
C LEU A 69 -3.16 -44.06 -38.37
N LEU A 70 -2.09 -44.28 -39.15
CA LEU A 70 -0.75 -43.79 -38.84
C LEU A 70 -0.69 -42.26 -38.78
N ALA A 71 -1.33 -41.57 -39.74
CA ALA A 71 -1.39 -40.11 -39.76
C ALA A 71 -2.16 -39.52 -38.57
N VAL A 72 -3.28 -40.14 -38.18
CA VAL A 72 -4.07 -39.73 -36.98
C VAL A 72 -3.26 -39.95 -35.71
N ILE A 73 -2.53 -41.06 -35.57
CA ILE A 73 -1.64 -41.28 -34.41
C ILE A 73 -0.55 -40.18 -34.38
N GLY A 74 0.09 -39.87 -35.51
CA GLY A 74 1.11 -38.81 -35.59
C GLY A 74 0.55 -37.43 -35.19
N MET A 75 -0.66 -37.08 -35.64
CA MET A 75 -1.36 -35.86 -35.23
C MET A 75 -1.66 -35.90 -33.74
N GLY A 76 -2.07 -37.05 -33.18
CA GLY A 76 -2.32 -37.22 -31.76
C GLY A 76 -1.08 -36.95 -30.90
N VAL A 77 0.07 -37.49 -31.32
CA VAL A 77 1.37 -37.22 -30.64
C VAL A 77 1.73 -35.73 -30.70
N MET A 78 1.54 -35.09 -31.87
CA MET A 78 1.82 -33.66 -32.04
C MET A 78 0.93 -32.79 -31.11
N TYR A 79 -0.37 -33.07 -31.06
CA TYR A 79 -1.28 -32.36 -30.13
C TYR A 79 -0.97 -32.64 -28.66
N LEU A 80 -0.55 -33.86 -28.34
CA LEU A 80 -0.08 -34.20 -26.99
C LEU A 80 1.16 -33.38 -26.60
N CYS A 81 2.14 -33.27 -27.50
CA CYS A 81 3.29 -32.38 -27.31
C CYS A 81 2.87 -30.90 -27.10
N GLY A 82 1.92 -30.41 -27.89
CA GLY A 82 1.34 -29.08 -27.73
C GLY A 82 0.65 -28.88 -26.37
N ALA A 83 -0.12 -29.87 -25.92
CA ALA A 83 -0.77 -29.86 -24.61
C ALA A 83 0.24 -29.89 -23.46
N LEU A 84 1.27 -30.71 -23.55
CA LEU A 84 2.37 -30.75 -22.55
C LEU A 84 3.14 -29.43 -22.53
N ALA A 85 3.40 -28.82 -23.67
CA ALA A 85 4.00 -27.49 -23.75
C ALA A 85 3.12 -26.42 -23.09
N THR A 86 1.79 -26.49 -23.28
CA THR A 86 0.81 -25.61 -22.62
C THR A 86 0.86 -25.76 -21.10
N LEU A 87 0.84 -26.97 -20.58
CA LEU A 87 0.98 -27.24 -19.15
C LEU A 87 2.33 -26.73 -18.62
N GLY A 88 3.39 -26.95 -19.39
CA GLY A 88 4.74 -26.52 -19.04
C GLY A 88 4.85 -24.99 -18.90
N TYR A 89 4.42 -24.24 -19.91
CA TYR A 89 4.53 -22.77 -19.83
C TYR A 89 3.60 -22.17 -18.79
N ASN A 90 2.38 -22.69 -18.58
CA ASN A 90 1.48 -22.19 -17.55
C ASN A 90 2.08 -22.39 -16.15
N ARG A 91 2.60 -23.59 -15.86
CA ARG A 91 3.24 -23.89 -14.57
C ARG A 91 4.48 -23.03 -14.31
N LEU A 92 5.31 -22.87 -15.35
CA LEU A 92 6.51 -22.04 -15.26
C LEU A 92 6.15 -20.57 -15.07
N MET A 93 5.11 -20.09 -15.77
CA MET A 93 4.65 -18.71 -15.68
C MET A 93 4.12 -18.39 -14.28
N VAL A 94 3.27 -19.24 -13.70
CA VAL A 94 2.78 -19.09 -12.32
C VAL A 94 3.94 -19.04 -11.33
N HIS A 95 4.90 -19.96 -11.43
CA HIS A 95 6.05 -19.99 -10.52
C HIS A 95 6.91 -18.74 -10.64
N THR A 96 7.19 -18.29 -11.87
CA THR A 96 8.03 -17.11 -12.12
C THR A 96 7.36 -15.83 -11.69
N SER A 97 6.06 -15.66 -11.99
CA SER A 97 5.32 -14.46 -11.59
C SER A 97 5.21 -14.34 -10.06
N GLN A 98 5.01 -15.44 -9.34
CA GLN A 98 4.97 -15.42 -7.87
C GLN A 98 6.33 -14.99 -7.28
N LYS A 99 7.45 -15.41 -7.86
CA LYS A 99 8.78 -14.96 -7.43
C LYS A 99 8.99 -13.47 -7.66
N VAL A 100 8.68 -12.97 -8.87
CA VAL A 100 8.80 -11.55 -9.19
C VAL A 100 7.92 -10.69 -8.28
N VAL A 101 6.68 -11.10 -8.05
CA VAL A 101 5.76 -10.39 -7.16
C VAL A 101 6.24 -10.41 -5.71
N SER A 102 6.81 -11.53 -5.25
CA SER A 102 7.42 -11.62 -3.92
C SER A 102 8.59 -10.64 -3.76
N GLU A 103 9.45 -10.52 -4.78
CA GLU A 103 10.55 -9.52 -4.78
C GLU A 103 10.00 -8.10 -4.71
N ILE A 104 9.02 -7.76 -5.56
CA ILE A 104 8.38 -6.43 -5.55
C ILE A 104 7.78 -6.13 -4.17
N ARG A 105 7.05 -7.08 -3.56
CA ARG A 105 6.47 -6.89 -2.21
C ARG A 105 7.55 -6.68 -1.14
N MET A 106 8.64 -7.44 -1.20
CA MET A 106 9.76 -7.30 -0.23
C MET A 106 10.44 -5.94 -0.37
N ASP A 107 10.72 -5.51 -1.60
CA ASP A 107 11.39 -4.24 -1.85
C ASP A 107 10.46 -3.06 -1.52
N LEU A 108 9.17 -3.14 -1.88
CA LEU A 108 8.16 -2.16 -1.50
C LEU A 108 8.06 -2.02 0.02
N PHE A 109 7.99 -3.13 0.76
CA PHE A 109 7.92 -3.09 2.22
C PHE A 109 9.19 -2.52 2.84
N ARG A 110 10.37 -2.95 2.36
CA ARG A 110 11.66 -2.44 2.83
C ARG A 110 11.77 -0.93 2.61
N HIS A 111 11.35 -0.45 1.45
CA HIS A 111 11.36 0.97 1.13
C HIS A 111 10.37 1.75 1.99
N THR A 112 9.15 1.23 2.16
CA THR A 112 8.10 1.84 3.01
C THR A 112 8.59 2.08 4.44
N GLN A 113 9.39 1.16 5.01
CA GLN A 113 9.95 1.31 6.37
C GLN A 113 10.96 2.46 6.48
N LYS A 114 11.48 2.95 5.37
CA LYS A 114 12.48 4.03 5.31
C LYS A 114 11.89 5.38 4.90
N LEU A 115 10.62 5.43 4.56
CA LEU A 115 9.95 6.67 4.16
C LEU A 115 9.80 7.61 5.36
N PRO A 116 9.91 8.94 5.14
CA PRO A 116 9.69 9.94 6.18
C PRO A 116 8.23 9.94 6.64
N LEU A 117 7.98 10.34 7.90
CA LEU A 117 6.63 10.41 8.46
C LEU A 117 5.69 11.29 7.62
N LYS A 118 6.21 12.33 6.98
CA LYS A 118 5.48 13.18 6.04
C LYS A 118 4.72 12.39 4.98
N TYR A 119 5.31 11.31 4.44
CA TYR A 119 4.65 10.48 3.44
C TYR A 119 3.37 9.83 3.99
N PHE A 120 3.41 9.37 5.25
CA PHE A 120 2.26 8.74 5.92
C PHE A 120 1.20 9.75 6.34
N ASP A 121 1.58 10.99 6.59
CA ASP A 121 0.65 12.09 6.90
C ASP A 121 -0.05 12.62 5.63
N ASP A 122 0.64 12.62 4.49
CA ASP A 122 0.12 13.09 3.20
C ASP A 122 -0.77 12.04 2.49
N ASN A 123 -0.62 10.74 2.82
CA ASN A 123 -1.32 9.63 2.17
C ASN A 123 -2.21 8.85 3.16
N THR A 124 -3.37 8.42 2.71
CA THR A 124 -4.27 7.63 3.55
C THR A 124 -3.74 6.19 3.72
N ARG A 125 -3.97 5.58 4.91
CA ARG A 125 -3.61 4.18 5.17
C ARG A 125 -4.19 3.22 4.12
N GLY A 126 -5.43 3.48 3.67
CA GLY A 126 -6.09 2.66 2.65
C GLY A 126 -5.42 2.75 1.28
N GLU A 127 -4.89 3.91 0.91
CA GLU A 127 -4.15 4.12 -0.34
C GLU A 127 -2.82 3.34 -0.32
N ILE A 128 -2.05 3.48 0.76
CA ILE A 128 -0.79 2.74 0.95
C ILE A 128 -1.04 1.23 0.92
N MET A 129 -2.06 0.73 1.64
CA MET A 129 -2.42 -0.70 1.65
C MET A 129 -2.85 -1.20 0.27
N SER A 130 -3.51 -0.36 -0.55
CA SER A 130 -3.91 -0.72 -1.91
C SER A 130 -2.71 -1.04 -2.80
N HIS A 131 -1.54 -0.43 -2.58
CA HIS A 131 -0.31 -0.75 -3.31
C HIS A 131 0.18 -2.17 -3.01
N PHE A 132 0.07 -2.62 -1.74
CA PHE A 132 0.47 -3.98 -1.32
C PHE A 132 -0.50 -5.08 -1.74
N THR A 133 -1.77 -4.74 -1.95
CA THR A 133 -2.86 -5.67 -2.27
C THR A 133 -3.28 -5.55 -3.73
N ASN A 134 -4.19 -4.63 -4.03
CA ASN A 134 -4.85 -4.52 -5.33
C ASN A 134 -3.88 -4.29 -6.50
N ASP A 135 -2.89 -3.39 -6.32
CA ASP A 135 -1.95 -3.06 -7.39
C ASP A 135 -0.99 -4.21 -7.67
N VAL A 136 -0.45 -4.83 -6.62
CA VAL A 136 0.43 -6.00 -6.76
C VAL A 136 -0.32 -7.20 -7.33
N ASP A 137 -1.57 -7.45 -6.91
CA ASP A 137 -2.38 -8.55 -7.42
C ASP A 137 -2.74 -8.34 -8.91
N THR A 138 -3.01 -7.10 -9.32
CA THR A 138 -3.24 -6.76 -10.73
C THR A 138 -2.00 -7.01 -11.60
N VAL A 139 -0.82 -6.66 -11.08
CA VAL A 139 0.47 -6.96 -11.75
C VAL A 139 0.69 -8.46 -11.84
N GLN A 140 0.45 -9.21 -10.76
CA GLN A 140 0.56 -10.67 -10.73
C GLN A 140 -0.34 -11.34 -11.77
N GLU A 141 -1.60 -10.94 -11.84
CA GLU A 141 -2.57 -11.50 -12.76
C GLU A 141 -2.20 -11.19 -14.22
N ALA A 142 -1.72 -9.98 -14.50
CA ALA A 142 -1.22 -9.62 -15.82
C ALA A 142 -0.01 -10.46 -16.24
N MET A 143 0.93 -10.68 -15.33
CA MET A 143 2.07 -11.55 -15.61
C MET A 143 1.63 -13.00 -15.90
N ASN A 144 0.74 -13.56 -15.07
CA ASN A 144 0.28 -14.93 -15.22
C ASN A 144 -0.42 -15.16 -16.56
N ASN A 145 -1.32 -14.26 -16.94
CA ASN A 145 -2.24 -14.48 -18.05
C ASN A 145 -1.82 -13.76 -19.32
N SER A 146 -1.40 -12.47 -19.23
CA SER A 146 -1.27 -11.65 -20.43
C SER A 146 -0.02 -11.95 -21.22
N PHE A 147 1.12 -12.23 -20.59
CA PHE A 147 2.38 -12.42 -21.30
C PHE A 147 2.32 -13.60 -22.28
N ALA A 148 1.96 -14.79 -21.79
CA ALA A 148 1.85 -15.98 -22.64
C ALA A 148 0.72 -15.85 -23.67
N MET A 149 -0.44 -15.29 -23.27
CA MET A 149 -1.61 -15.17 -24.13
C MET A 149 -1.43 -14.14 -25.26
N ILE A 150 -0.72 -13.04 -25.02
CA ILE A 150 -0.38 -12.07 -26.07
C ILE A 150 0.51 -12.73 -27.13
N ILE A 151 1.56 -13.44 -26.73
CA ILE A 151 2.47 -14.16 -27.64
C ILE A 151 1.67 -15.23 -28.41
N GLN A 152 0.88 -16.03 -27.71
CA GLN A 152 0.07 -17.08 -28.32
C GLN A 152 -0.93 -16.53 -29.32
N SER A 153 -1.69 -15.48 -28.96
CA SER A 153 -2.68 -14.87 -29.84
C SER A 153 -2.04 -14.27 -31.10
N PHE A 154 -0.88 -13.62 -30.91
CA PHE A 154 -0.10 -13.09 -32.03
C PHE A 154 0.35 -14.21 -32.99
N LEU A 155 0.99 -15.26 -32.44
CA LEU A 155 1.47 -16.39 -33.24
C LEU A 155 0.31 -17.11 -33.94
N THR A 156 -0.82 -17.32 -33.25
CA THR A 156 -1.98 -17.98 -33.84
C THR A 156 -2.60 -17.14 -34.95
N LEU A 157 -2.78 -15.82 -34.73
CA LEU A 157 -3.36 -14.93 -35.75
C LEU A 157 -2.48 -14.86 -37.02
N PHE A 158 -1.19 -14.55 -36.85
CA PHE A 158 -0.28 -14.45 -37.97
C PHE A 158 -0.02 -15.80 -38.65
N GLY A 159 0.11 -16.87 -37.85
CA GLY A 159 0.31 -18.21 -38.37
C GLY A 159 -0.90 -18.72 -39.15
N THR A 160 -2.13 -18.49 -38.67
CA THR A 160 -3.36 -18.87 -39.39
C THR A 160 -3.48 -18.09 -40.69
N ILE A 161 -3.26 -16.77 -40.71
CA ILE A 161 -3.30 -15.95 -41.92
C ILE A 161 -2.24 -16.41 -42.92
N THR A 162 -1.02 -16.69 -42.48
CA THR A 162 0.06 -17.18 -43.32
C THR A 162 -0.30 -18.52 -43.97
N MET A 163 -0.82 -19.46 -43.19
CA MET A 163 -1.24 -20.78 -43.73
C MET A 163 -2.45 -20.68 -44.66
N MET A 164 -3.36 -19.76 -44.41
CA MET A 164 -4.47 -19.46 -45.32
C MET A 164 -3.98 -18.89 -46.65
N MET A 165 -2.95 -18.02 -46.64
CA MET A 165 -2.32 -17.52 -47.86
C MET A 165 -1.64 -18.64 -48.68
N VAL A 166 -0.96 -19.57 -47.97
CA VAL A 166 -0.35 -20.74 -48.64
C VAL A 166 -1.39 -21.65 -49.27
N LEU A 167 -2.57 -21.79 -48.69
CA LEU A 167 -3.65 -22.62 -49.21
C LEU A 167 -4.40 -21.94 -50.38
N SER A 168 -4.76 -20.65 -50.25
CA SER A 168 -5.43 -19.88 -51.32
C SER A 168 -5.39 -18.38 -51.04
N VAL A 169 -4.59 -17.62 -51.77
CA VAL A 169 -4.49 -16.16 -51.63
C VAL A 169 -5.82 -15.47 -51.94
N LYS A 170 -6.54 -15.92 -52.98
CA LYS A 170 -7.81 -15.30 -53.40
C LYS A 170 -8.90 -15.42 -52.30
N LEU A 171 -8.99 -16.58 -51.65
CA LEU A 171 -9.94 -16.81 -50.59
C LEU A 171 -9.54 -16.04 -49.30
N THR A 172 -8.24 -15.91 -49.05
CA THR A 172 -7.70 -15.18 -47.90
C THR A 172 -8.01 -13.68 -47.98
N MET A 173 -8.01 -13.06 -49.15
CA MET A 173 -8.43 -11.66 -49.29
C MET A 173 -9.86 -11.44 -48.80
N LEU A 174 -10.79 -12.37 -49.07
CA LEU A 174 -12.17 -12.30 -48.57
C LEU A 174 -12.18 -12.36 -47.05
N VAL A 175 -11.45 -13.29 -46.42
CA VAL A 175 -11.41 -13.43 -44.95
C VAL A 175 -10.76 -12.20 -44.29
N VAL A 176 -9.71 -11.63 -44.87
CA VAL A 176 -9.09 -10.41 -44.38
C VAL A 176 -10.08 -9.23 -44.32
N VAL A 177 -10.94 -9.10 -45.34
CA VAL A 177 -12.02 -8.08 -45.32
C VAL A 177 -12.93 -8.27 -44.13
N PHE A 178 -13.34 -9.51 -43.81
CA PHE A 178 -14.15 -9.80 -42.63
C PHE A 178 -13.39 -9.54 -41.32
N LEU A 179 -12.11 -9.84 -41.25
CA LEU A 179 -11.29 -9.52 -40.05
C LEU A 179 -11.21 -8.00 -39.84
N VAL A 180 -11.08 -7.21 -40.92
CA VAL A 180 -11.09 -5.74 -40.83
C VAL A 180 -12.46 -5.24 -40.36
N ILE A 181 -13.57 -5.77 -40.90
CA ILE A 181 -14.93 -5.43 -40.45
C ILE A 181 -15.09 -5.75 -38.95
N THR A 182 -14.65 -6.93 -38.55
CA THR A 182 -14.69 -7.35 -37.11
C THR A 182 -13.88 -6.40 -36.25
N PHE A 183 -12.68 -6.02 -36.67
CA PHE A 183 -11.82 -5.09 -35.95
C PHE A 183 -12.45 -3.69 -35.83
N LEU A 184 -13.02 -3.15 -36.89
CA LEU A 184 -13.72 -1.86 -36.88
C LEU A 184 -14.95 -1.90 -35.94
N PHE A 185 -15.71 -3.00 -35.99
CA PHE A 185 -16.82 -3.21 -35.04
C PHE A 185 -16.33 -3.23 -33.60
N MET A 186 -15.24 -3.96 -33.29
CA MET A 186 -14.65 -4.00 -31.94
C MET A 186 -14.22 -2.61 -31.47
N GLN A 187 -13.61 -1.81 -32.35
CA GLN A 187 -13.22 -0.44 -32.04
C GLN A 187 -14.42 0.47 -31.73
N TYR A 188 -15.47 0.38 -32.56
CA TYR A 188 -16.69 1.15 -32.38
C TYR A 188 -17.39 0.77 -31.07
N ASN A 189 -17.63 -0.53 -30.87
CA ASN A 189 -18.30 -1.04 -29.67
C ASN A 189 -17.48 -0.73 -28.40
N GLY A 190 -16.15 -0.83 -28.45
CA GLY A 190 -15.27 -0.51 -27.35
C GLY A 190 -15.35 0.96 -26.93
N LYS A 191 -15.51 1.90 -27.88
CA LYS A 191 -15.74 3.33 -27.55
C LYS A 191 -17.08 3.56 -26.85
N CYS A 192 -18.14 2.92 -27.34
CA CYS A 192 -19.47 2.99 -26.73
C CYS A 192 -19.48 2.39 -25.32
N SER A 193 -18.96 1.17 -25.18
CA SER A 193 -18.85 0.45 -23.91
C SER A 193 -18.09 1.28 -22.87
N LYS A 194 -16.94 1.88 -23.22
CA LYS A 194 -16.16 2.74 -22.33
C LYS A 194 -16.98 3.91 -21.78
N LYS A 195 -17.82 4.55 -22.60
CA LYS A 195 -18.68 5.67 -22.18
C LYS A 195 -19.68 5.21 -21.10
N TYR A 196 -20.34 4.08 -21.29
CA TYR A 196 -21.34 3.56 -20.35
C TYR A 196 -20.70 3.00 -19.08
N TYR A 197 -19.55 2.31 -19.19
CA TYR A 197 -18.80 1.87 -18.01
C TYR A 197 -18.35 3.04 -17.14
N HIS A 198 -17.93 4.16 -17.75
CA HIS A 198 -17.57 5.35 -16.98
C HIS A 198 -18.75 5.91 -16.20
N ARG A 199 -19.95 5.98 -16.81
CA ARG A 199 -21.17 6.42 -16.14
C ARG A 199 -21.60 5.45 -15.04
N GLN A 200 -21.60 4.15 -15.33
CA GLN A 200 -21.87 3.11 -14.34
C GLN A 200 -20.96 3.26 -13.12
N GLN A 201 -19.65 3.48 -13.34
CA GLN A 201 -18.70 3.62 -12.25
C GLN A 201 -18.91 4.91 -11.44
N GLN A 202 -19.38 5.98 -12.09
CA GLN A 202 -19.74 7.22 -11.42
C GLN A 202 -20.95 7.02 -10.51
N GLU A 203 -22.02 6.39 -11.03
CA GLU A 203 -23.22 6.11 -10.23
C GLU A 203 -22.94 5.12 -9.09
N LEU A 204 -22.08 4.11 -9.32
CA LEU A 204 -21.63 3.21 -8.26
C LEU A 204 -20.87 3.97 -7.16
N GLY A 205 -20.03 4.93 -7.54
CA GLY A 205 -19.34 5.81 -6.59
C GLY A 205 -20.30 6.64 -5.75
N ASN A 206 -21.36 7.19 -6.37
CA ASN A 206 -22.39 7.96 -5.69
C ASN A 206 -23.15 7.09 -4.67
N ILE A 207 -23.58 5.89 -5.05
CA ILE A 207 -24.25 4.94 -4.15
C ILE A 207 -23.36 4.55 -2.98
N ASN A 208 -22.09 4.20 -3.25
CA ASN A 208 -21.17 3.81 -2.19
C ASN A 208 -20.92 4.96 -1.20
N GLY A 209 -20.76 6.19 -1.69
CA GLY A 209 -20.66 7.38 -0.85
C GLY A 209 -21.88 7.58 0.04
N PHE A 210 -23.07 7.49 -0.53
CA PHE A 210 -24.33 7.59 0.20
C PHE A 210 -24.48 6.51 1.27
N VAL A 211 -24.22 5.24 0.91
CA VAL A 211 -24.29 4.12 1.87
C VAL A 211 -23.28 4.31 3.01
N GLN A 212 -22.05 4.74 2.70
CA GLN A 212 -21.03 4.99 3.72
C GLN A 212 -21.48 6.12 4.67
N GLU A 213 -22.06 7.20 4.16
CA GLU A 213 -22.59 8.31 4.95
C GLU A 213 -23.75 7.85 5.86
N MET A 214 -24.72 7.11 5.31
CA MET A 214 -25.83 6.57 6.09
C MET A 214 -25.39 5.59 7.17
N MET A 215 -24.41 4.70 6.88
CA MET A 215 -23.87 3.79 7.88
C MET A 215 -23.12 4.53 9.00
N ALA A 216 -22.36 5.56 8.68
CA ALA A 216 -21.68 6.40 9.67
C ALA A 216 -22.67 7.21 10.51
N GLY A 217 -23.74 7.72 9.87
CA GLY A 217 -24.80 8.51 10.48
C GLY A 217 -25.98 7.73 11.06
N GLN A 218 -25.93 6.38 11.10
CA GLN A 218 -27.10 5.55 11.42
C GLN A 218 -27.78 5.88 12.76
N LYS A 219 -27.00 6.28 13.79
CA LYS A 219 -27.58 6.72 15.08
C LYS A 219 -28.42 7.99 14.92
N VAL A 220 -27.96 8.92 14.08
CA VAL A 220 -28.66 10.17 13.80
C VAL A 220 -29.93 9.88 12.99
N GLU A 221 -29.83 9.06 11.94
CA GLU A 221 -30.94 8.60 11.12
C GLU A 221 -32.06 8.00 11.97
N LYS A 222 -31.70 7.10 12.92
CA LYS A 222 -32.63 6.45 13.84
C LYS A 222 -33.31 7.42 14.79
N VAL A 223 -32.57 8.38 15.38
CA VAL A 223 -33.13 9.38 16.31
C VAL A 223 -34.12 10.31 15.62
N PHE A 224 -33.87 10.65 14.35
CA PHE A 224 -34.73 11.57 13.59
C PHE A 224 -35.77 10.87 12.70
N ASN A 225 -35.81 9.52 12.67
CA ASN A 225 -36.75 8.70 11.89
C ASN A 225 -36.71 8.98 10.38
N HIS A 226 -35.51 9.19 9.82
CA HIS A 226 -35.30 9.54 8.40
C HIS A 226 -35.17 8.33 7.47
N GLU A 227 -35.32 7.09 7.95
CA GLU A 227 -35.09 5.87 7.18
C GLU A 227 -35.92 5.81 5.90
N LYS A 228 -37.17 6.28 5.94
CA LYS A 228 -38.06 6.23 4.76
C LYS A 228 -37.59 7.18 3.66
N GLU A 229 -37.13 8.38 4.02
CA GLU A 229 -36.69 9.37 3.06
C GLU A 229 -35.34 8.96 2.46
N ASN A 230 -34.41 8.51 3.30
CA ASN A 230 -33.12 8.00 2.86
C ASN A 230 -33.28 6.77 1.96
N PHE A 231 -34.25 5.87 2.26
CA PHE A 231 -34.54 4.73 1.41
C PHE A 231 -35.09 5.15 0.04
N LYS A 232 -35.92 6.18 -0.02
CA LYS A 232 -36.43 6.72 -1.28
C LYS A 232 -35.30 7.30 -2.13
N GLU A 233 -34.40 8.08 -1.54
CA GLU A 233 -33.22 8.61 -2.22
C GLU A 233 -32.31 7.49 -2.73
N PHE A 234 -32.06 6.48 -1.90
CA PHE A 234 -31.31 5.28 -2.31
C PHE A 234 -31.97 4.58 -3.51
N CYS A 235 -33.28 4.43 -3.53
CA CYS A 235 -33.99 3.82 -4.67
C CYS A 235 -33.78 4.60 -5.96
N GLU A 236 -33.83 5.94 -5.92
CA GLU A 236 -33.59 6.78 -7.09
C GLU A 236 -32.14 6.66 -7.60
N MET A 237 -31.16 6.62 -6.70
CA MET A 237 -29.76 6.38 -7.05
C MET A 237 -29.57 4.99 -7.65
N ASN A 238 -30.17 3.97 -7.04
CA ASN A 238 -30.09 2.58 -7.49
C ASN A 238 -30.73 2.37 -8.88
N GLU A 239 -31.83 3.06 -9.17
CA GLU A 239 -32.44 3.04 -10.52
C GLU A 239 -31.53 3.67 -11.57
N ARG A 240 -30.87 4.80 -11.26
CA ARG A 240 -29.87 5.41 -12.16
C ARG A 240 -28.71 4.45 -12.41
N PHE A 241 -28.16 3.87 -11.36
CA PHE A 241 -27.10 2.87 -11.47
C PHE A 241 -27.53 1.64 -12.29
N CYS A 242 -28.73 1.11 -12.02
CA CYS A 242 -29.30 -0.03 -12.76
C CYS A 242 -29.37 0.27 -14.27
N ARG A 243 -29.85 1.46 -14.64
CA ARG A 243 -29.95 1.89 -16.04
C ARG A 243 -28.59 1.97 -16.74
N GLU A 244 -27.63 2.66 -16.09
CA GLU A 244 -26.28 2.81 -16.67
C GLU A 244 -25.52 1.47 -16.68
N SER A 245 -25.74 0.62 -15.67
CA SER A 245 -25.19 -0.73 -15.58
C SER A 245 -25.75 -1.64 -16.69
N THR A 246 -27.05 -1.58 -16.91
CA THR A 246 -27.71 -2.34 -18.00
C THR A 246 -27.15 -1.91 -19.37
N ASN A 247 -27.00 -0.61 -19.61
CA ASN A 247 -26.41 -0.10 -20.86
C ASN A 247 -24.95 -0.55 -21.04
N ALA A 248 -24.15 -0.46 -19.97
CA ALA A 248 -22.75 -0.89 -19.99
C ALA A 248 -22.62 -2.39 -20.32
N LEU A 249 -23.40 -3.22 -19.62
CA LEU A 249 -23.40 -4.67 -19.79
C LEU A 249 -23.99 -5.10 -21.15
N ALA A 250 -25.03 -4.43 -21.65
CA ALA A 250 -25.61 -4.70 -22.96
C ALA A 250 -24.59 -4.47 -24.08
N HIS A 251 -23.90 -3.30 -24.08
CA HIS A 251 -22.87 -3.03 -25.07
C HIS A 251 -21.66 -3.96 -24.95
N SER A 252 -21.21 -4.25 -23.73
CA SER A 252 -20.11 -5.20 -23.50
C SER A 252 -20.52 -6.63 -23.92
N GLY A 253 -21.72 -7.06 -23.53
CA GLY A 253 -22.25 -8.40 -23.83
C GLY A 253 -22.53 -8.66 -25.32
N MET A 254 -22.81 -7.61 -26.11
CA MET A 254 -23.00 -7.75 -27.57
C MET A 254 -21.72 -8.11 -28.32
N LEU A 255 -20.55 -7.87 -27.75
CA LEU A 255 -19.28 -8.03 -28.45
C LEU A 255 -19.08 -9.48 -28.96
N VAL A 256 -19.17 -10.44 -28.05
CA VAL A 256 -18.91 -11.86 -28.37
C VAL A 256 -19.95 -12.43 -29.33
N PRO A 257 -21.28 -12.29 -29.11
CA PRO A 257 -22.28 -12.80 -30.04
C PRO A 257 -22.14 -12.24 -31.47
N VAL A 258 -21.85 -10.96 -31.63
CA VAL A 258 -21.67 -10.33 -32.96
C VAL A 258 -20.42 -10.86 -33.65
N ILE A 259 -19.29 -10.98 -32.93
CA ILE A 259 -18.07 -11.57 -33.50
C ILE A 259 -18.31 -13.01 -33.94
N VAL A 260 -19.02 -13.79 -33.13
CA VAL A 260 -19.39 -15.18 -33.46
C VAL A 260 -20.30 -15.22 -34.70
N ALA A 261 -21.30 -14.36 -34.77
CA ALA A 261 -22.19 -14.27 -35.94
C ALA A 261 -21.43 -13.90 -37.24
N LEU A 262 -20.55 -12.89 -37.15
CA LEU A 262 -19.67 -12.50 -38.28
C LEU A 262 -18.74 -13.64 -38.68
N SER A 263 -18.21 -14.39 -37.69
CA SER A 263 -17.36 -15.56 -37.95
C SER A 263 -18.11 -16.68 -38.69
N TYR A 264 -19.35 -16.97 -38.29
CA TYR A 264 -20.18 -17.96 -39.00
C TYR A 264 -20.56 -17.51 -40.41
N PHE A 265 -20.88 -16.22 -40.59
CA PHE A 265 -21.15 -15.68 -41.91
C PHE A 265 -19.92 -15.76 -42.84
N ASN A 266 -18.75 -15.38 -42.32
CA ASN A 266 -17.48 -15.52 -43.02
C ASN A 266 -17.19 -16.99 -43.37
N TYR A 267 -17.43 -17.92 -42.44
CA TYR A 267 -17.29 -19.36 -42.67
C TYR A 267 -18.19 -19.86 -43.80
N ALA A 268 -19.49 -19.52 -43.75
CA ALA A 268 -20.46 -19.92 -44.79
C ALA A 268 -20.09 -19.37 -46.17
N LEU A 269 -19.73 -18.09 -46.24
CA LEU A 269 -19.32 -17.47 -47.50
C LEU A 269 -18.01 -18.09 -48.05
N SER A 270 -17.05 -18.34 -47.16
CA SER A 270 -15.79 -19.02 -47.52
C SER A 270 -16.02 -20.45 -47.98
N ALA A 271 -16.98 -21.17 -47.41
CA ALA A 271 -17.36 -22.52 -47.84
C ALA A 271 -18.02 -22.51 -49.23
N CYS A 272 -18.93 -21.55 -49.47
CA CYS A 272 -19.57 -21.41 -50.78
C CYS A 272 -18.54 -21.04 -51.89
N VAL A 273 -17.72 -20.02 -51.69
CA VAL A 273 -16.72 -19.58 -52.67
C VAL A 273 -15.61 -20.62 -52.83
N GLY A 274 -15.16 -21.23 -51.73
CA GLY A 274 -14.16 -22.30 -51.76
C GLY A 274 -14.68 -23.56 -52.44
N GLY A 275 -15.95 -23.94 -52.21
CA GLY A 275 -16.61 -25.02 -52.92
C GLY A 275 -16.70 -24.79 -54.44
N MET A 276 -16.99 -23.54 -54.87
CA MET A 276 -16.92 -23.19 -56.29
C MET A 276 -15.50 -23.31 -56.85
N PHE A 277 -14.47 -23.00 -56.08
CA PHE A 277 -13.06 -23.18 -56.51
C PHE A 277 -12.71 -24.65 -56.63
N VAL A 278 -13.21 -25.54 -55.76
CA VAL A 278 -13.00 -26.99 -55.87
C VAL A 278 -13.69 -27.54 -57.11
N ILE A 279 -14.95 -27.19 -57.38
CA ILE A 279 -15.68 -27.62 -58.57
C ILE A 279 -14.98 -27.17 -59.85
N ARG A 280 -14.35 -26.01 -59.84
CA ARG A 280 -13.57 -25.48 -60.99
C ARG A 280 -12.12 -26.02 -61.06
N GLY A 281 -11.71 -26.91 -60.16
CA GLY A 281 -10.36 -27.46 -60.12
C GLY A 281 -9.26 -26.46 -59.69
N LEU A 282 -9.64 -25.32 -59.10
CA LEU A 282 -8.71 -24.28 -58.64
C LEU A 282 -8.17 -24.57 -57.23
N MET A 283 -8.77 -25.50 -56.49
CA MET A 283 -8.42 -25.88 -55.15
C MET A 283 -8.78 -27.35 -54.90
N ASP A 284 -7.99 -28.11 -54.16
CA ASP A 284 -8.30 -29.47 -53.76
C ASP A 284 -9.21 -29.51 -52.50
N LEU A 285 -9.91 -30.63 -52.29
CA LEU A 285 -10.87 -30.80 -51.21
C LEU A 285 -10.22 -30.74 -49.82
N GLY A 286 -9.00 -31.31 -49.69
CA GLY A 286 -8.24 -31.24 -48.44
C GLY A 286 -7.81 -29.82 -48.07
N SER A 287 -7.41 -29.03 -49.07
CA SER A 287 -7.10 -27.61 -48.88
C SER A 287 -8.32 -26.81 -48.43
N LEU A 288 -9.50 -27.05 -49.00
CA LEU A 288 -10.74 -26.41 -48.57
C LEU A 288 -11.09 -26.79 -47.12
N SER A 289 -10.96 -28.07 -46.77
CA SER A 289 -11.24 -28.58 -45.42
C SER A 289 -10.35 -27.92 -44.39
N ALA A 290 -9.04 -27.88 -44.59
CA ALA A 290 -8.07 -27.19 -43.72
C ALA A 290 -8.34 -25.67 -43.66
N TYR A 291 -8.66 -25.06 -44.80
CA TYR A 291 -8.92 -23.63 -44.93
C TYR A 291 -10.12 -23.21 -44.06
N LEU A 292 -11.23 -23.94 -44.10
CA LEU A 292 -12.44 -23.67 -43.30
C LEU A 292 -12.18 -23.74 -41.78
N VAL A 293 -11.31 -24.65 -41.34
CA VAL A 293 -10.90 -24.70 -39.93
C VAL A 293 -10.12 -23.44 -39.57
N TYR A 294 -9.19 -22.97 -40.41
CA TYR A 294 -8.46 -21.73 -40.18
C TYR A 294 -9.39 -20.50 -40.13
N VAL A 295 -10.40 -20.42 -41.04
CA VAL A 295 -11.39 -19.32 -40.98
C VAL A 295 -12.07 -19.27 -39.64
N ARG A 296 -12.46 -20.42 -39.08
CA ARG A 296 -13.08 -20.51 -37.74
C ARG A 296 -12.14 -20.11 -36.61
N GLN A 297 -10.84 -20.45 -36.75
CA GLN A 297 -9.83 -20.15 -35.73
C GLN A 297 -9.33 -18.70 -35.77
N SER A 298 -9.56 -17.92 -36.83
CA SER A 298 -8.94 -16.60 -37.03
C SER A 298 -9.57 -15.46 -36.21
N ALA A 299 -10.85 -15.55 -35.87
CA ALA A 299 -11.57 -14.44 -35.21
C ALA A 299 -11.29 -14.30 -33.71
N MET A 300 -11.16 -15.42 -33.01
CA MET A 300 -11.02 -15.42 -31.54
C MET A 300 -9.68 -14.85 -31.05
N PRO A 301 -8.51 -15.13 -31.67
CA PRO A 301 -7.23 -14.55 -31.26
C PRO A 301 -7.20 -13.03 -31.30
N LEU A 302 -7.92 -12.40 -32.24
CA LEU A 302 -8.00 -10.95 -32.35
C LEU A 302 -8.69 -10.33 -31.11
N ASN A 303 -9.79 -10.95 -30.65
CA ASN A 303 -10.49 -10.53 -29.45
C ASN A 303 -9.63 -10.74 -28.19
N GLN A 304 -9.01 -11.92 -28.05
CA GLN A 304 -8.13 -12.23 -26.92
C GLN A 304 -6.94 -11.26 -26.86
N PHE A 305 -6.29 -10.99 -27.97
CA PHE A 305 -5.19 -10.02 -28.03
C PHE A 305 -5.62 -8.64 -27.54
N THR A 306 -6.77 -8.14 -28.00
CA THR A 306 -7.28 -6.83 -27.59
C THR A 306 -7.58 -6.77 -26.10
N GLN A 307 -8.20 -7.82 -25.55
CA GLN A 307 -8.51 -7.89 -24.12
C GLN A 307 -7.22 -7.90 -23.27
N GLN A 308 -6.22 -8.70 -23.67
CA GLN A 308 -4.97 -8.81 -22.93
C GLN A 308 -4.13 -7.53 -22.98
N VAL A 309 -4.12 -6.80 -24.10
CA VAL A 309 -3.46 -5.50 -24.20
C VAL A 309 -4.11 -4.48 -23.24
N ASN A 310 -5.45 -4.44 -23.18
CA ASN A 310 -6.16 -3.55 -22.26
C ASN A 310 -5.87 -3.91 -20.78
N PHE A 311 -5.81 -5.20 -20.47
CA PHE A 311 -5.50 -5.69 -19.14
C PHE A 311 -4.04 -5.36 -18.74
N LEU A 312 -3.10 -5.55 -19.66
CA LEU A 312 -1.70 -5.16 -19.45
C LEU A 312 -1.54 -3.65 -19.18
N LEU A 313 -2.27 -2.80 -19.91
CA LEU A 313 -2.27 -1.36 -19.67
C LEU A 313 -2.81 -1.01 -18.28
N SER A 314 -3.81 -1.74 -17.80
CA SER A 314 -4.32 -1.60 -16.43
C SER A 314 -3.28 -2.00 -15.39
N ALA A 315 -2.61 -3.13 -15.59
CA ALA A 315 -1.55 -3.60 -14.70
C ALA A 315 -0.35 -2.65 -14.66
N LEU A 316 0.00 -2.06 -15.80
CA LEU A 316 1.05 -1.03 -15.86
C LEU A 316 0.68 0.22 -15.03
N SER A 317 -0.60 0.59 -14.96
CA SER A 317 -1.04 1.68 -14.10
C SER A 317 -0.91 1.34 -12.60
N GLY A 318 -1.17 0.08 -12.22
CA GLY A 318 -0.90 -0.42 -10.86
C GLY A 318 0.60 -0.44 -10.56
N ALA A 319 1.39 -0.94 -11.49
CA ALA A 319 2.85 -0.96 -11.37
C ALA A 319 3.45 0.46 -11.25
N GLU A 320 2.91 1.45 -11.99
CA GLU A 320 3.33 2.86 -11.87
C GLU A 320 3.17 3.37 -10.45
N ARG A 321 2.03 3.14 -9.81
CA ARG A 321 1.81 3.57 -8.41
C ARG A 321 2.74 2.88 -7.43
N ILE A 322 3.00 1.58 -7.63
CA ILE A 322 3.98 0.85 -6.82
C ILE A 322 5.37 1.47 -6.97
N PHE A 323 5.81 1.72 -8.21
CA PHE A 323 7.15 2.27 -8.46
C PHE A 323 7.24 3.75 -8.09
N ASP A 324 6.19 4.54 -8.23
CA ASP A 324 6.15 5.92 -7.73
C ASP A 324 6.38 5.95 -6.22
N MET A 325 5.74 5.04 -5.45
CA MET A 325 6.01 4.90 -4.02
C MET A 325 7.45 4.43 -3.73
N MET A 326 8.01 3.53 -4.55
CA MET A 326 9.40 3.08 -4.40
C MET A 326 10.45 4.12 -4.83
N ASP A 327 10.06 5.10 -5.63
CA ASP A 327 10.92 6.21 -6.06
C ASP A 327 10.84 7.43 -5.12
N GLU A 328 9.94 7.40 -4.11
CA GLU A 328 9.88 8.43 -3.07
C GLU A 328 11.19 8.49 -2.28
N THR A 329 11.56 9.68 -1.86
CA THR A 329 12.82 9.90 -1.16
C THR A 329 12.79 9.26 0.23
N GLU A 330 13.75 8.39 0.53
CA GLU A 330 13.95 7.84 1.88
C GLU A 330 14.23 8.95 2.90
N GLU A 331 13.97 8.69 4.16
CA GLU A 331 14.27 9.63 5.23
C GLU A 331 15.77 9.91 5.27
N ILE A 332 16.15 11.17 5.01
CA ILE A 332 17.55 11.59 4.97
C ILE A 332 18.10 11.64 6.40
N ASP A 333 19.23 10.97 6.63
CA ASP A 333 19.97 11.02 7.89
C ASP A 333 21.46 11.26 7.61
N GLU A 334 21.92 12.49 7.81
CA GLU A 334 23.30 12.90 7.65
C GLU A 334 24.06 12.97 9.00
N GLY A 335 23.42 12.55 10.09
CA GLY A 335 23.95 12.56 11.44
C GLY A 335 25.21 11.69 11.57
N LYS A 336 26.22 12.21 12.25
CA LYS A 336 27.50 11.53 12.51
C LYS A 336 27.74 11.22 13.98
N VAL A 337 26.99 11.86 14.86
CA VAL A 337 27.06 11.63 16.31
C VAL A 337 26.21 10.41 16.64
N THR A 338 26.79 9.48 17.40
CA THR A 338 26.17 8.21 17.78
C THR A 338 26.02 8.09 19.27
N LEU A 339 25.04 7.28 19.72
CA LEU A 339 24.82 6.96 21.14
C LEU A 339 25.63 5.71 21.52
N CYS A 340 26.42 5.80 22.59
CA CYS A 340 27.18 4.67 23.11
C CYS A 340 27.02 4.48 24.61
N ASN A 341 27.25 3.25 25.10
CA ASN A 341 27.35 2.97 26.54
C ASN A 341 28.69 3.46 27.05
N VAL A 342 28.70 4.04 28.26
CA VAL A 342 29.92 4.55 28.87
C VAL A 342 30.05 4.08 30.31
N CYS A 343 31.31 3.90 30.71
CA CYS A 343 31.72 3.68 32.10
C CYS A 343 32.42 4.93 32.62
N LYS A 344 32.26 5.25 33.90
CA LYS A 344 33.05 6.28 34.60
C LYS A 344 34.22 5.62 35.30
N ASN A 345 35.42 6.02 34.98
CA ASN A 345 36.63 5.63 35.72
C ASN A 345 36.70 6.33 37.07
N ALA A 346 37.62 5.90 37.94
CA ALA A 346 37.82 6.50 39.29
C ALA A 346 38.06 8.02 39.24
N ASP A 347 38.65 8.53 38.17
CA ASP A 347 38.90 9.95 37.91
C ASP A 347 37.73 10.71 37.30
N GLY A 348 36.57 10.04 37.12
CA GLY A 348 35.37 10.65 36.55
C GLY A 348 35.37 10.78 35.02
N ILE A 349 36.39 10.26 34.33
CA ILE A 349 36.51 10.29 32.87
C ILE A 349 35.59 9.25 32.26
N LEU A 350 34.86 9.66 31.21
CA LEU A 350 33.99 8.78 30.44
C LEU A 350 34.81 7.94 29.47
N THR A 351 34.59 6.64 29.48
CA THR A 351 35.18 5.71 28.51
C THR A 351 34.09 4.86 27.92
N GLU A 352 34.13 4.61 26.60
CA GLU A 352 33.19 3.72 25.92
C GLU A 352 33.35 2.30 26.46
N CYS A 353 32.23 1.62 26.76
CA CYS A 353 32.26 0.24 27.23
C CYS A 353 31.19 -0.60 26.50
N ALA A 354 31.46 -1.90 26.36
CA ALA A 354 30.53 -2.83 25.71
C ALA A 354 29.40 -3.27 26.66
N GLU A 355 29.58 -3.10 27.96
CA GLU A 355 28.58 -3.50 28.98
C GLU A 355 27.47 -2.45 29.07
N ILE A 356 26.24 -2.92 29.32
CA ILE A 356 25.07 -2.05 29.53
C ILE A 356 25.14 -1.52 30.97
N THR A 357 25.73 -0.37 31.16
CA THR A 357 25.90 0.29 32.47
C THR A 357 24.70 1.13 32.90
N GLY A 358 23.77 1.38 31.98
CA GLY A 358 22.69 2.36 32.16
C GLY A 358 23.12 3.82 32.02
N LEU A 359 24.41 4.08 31.75
CA LEU A 359 24.95 5.39 31.41
C LEU A 359 25.23 5.46 29.92
N TYR A 360 24.77 6.52 29.28
CA TYR A 360 24.94 6.75 27.84
C TYR A 360 25.64 8.07 27.58
N ALA A 361 26.37 8.15 26.49
CA ALA A 361 26.99 9.38 26.00
C ALA A 361 26.87 9.50 24.49
N TRP A 362 26.86 10.72 24.02
CA TRP A 362 27.01 11.08 22.63
C TRP A 362 28.50 10.99 22.24
N LYS A 363 28.82 10.16 21.25
CA LYS A 363 30.14 10.04 20.67
C LYS A 363 30.21 10.95 19.45
N LEU A 364 30.94 12.06 19.58
CA LEU A 364 31.18 13.01 18.49
C LEU A 364 32.13 12.42 17.45
N SER A 365 32.14 13.00 16.23
CA SER A 365 33.07 12.60 15.17
C SER A 365 34.53 12.82 15.56
N SER A 366 34.82 13.69 16.53
CA SER A 366 36.14 13.90 17.13
C SER A 366 36.60 12.76 18.05
N GLY A 367 35.70 11.86 18.44
CA GLY A 367 35.90 10.85 19.47
C GLY A 367 35.60 11.34 20.90
N GLU A 368 35.22 12.59 21.09
CA GLU A 368 34.81 13.15 22.37
C GLU A 368 33.49 12.56 22.80
N LEU A 369 33.36 12.31 24.13
CA LEU A 369 32.16 11.75 24.74
C LEU A 369 31.43 12.83 25.56
N VAL A 370 30.18 13.14 25.17
CA VAL A 370 29.31 14.07 25.89
C VAL A 370 28.25 13.26 26.61
N LEU A 371 28.20 13.35 27.96
CA LEU A 371 27.25 12.58 28.76
C LEU A 371 25.82 12.94 28.38
N LEU A 372 25.01 11.93 28.12
CA LEU A 372 23.57 12.07 27.86
C LEU A 372 22.86 12.48 29.15
N LYS A 373 22.34 13.71 29.19
CA LYS A 373 21.66 14.30 30.37
C LYS A 373 20.21 14.67 30.07
N GLY A 374 19.88 14.96 28.82
CA GLY A 374 18.54 15.38 28.43
C GLY A 374 18.33 16.90 28.44
N ASP A 375 19.36 17.71 28.18
CA ASP A 375 19.22 19.15 27.98
C ASP A 375 18.78 19.44 26.54
N VAL A 376 17.52 19.88 26.34
CA VAL A 376 16.96 20.17 25.02
C VAL A 376 16.68 21.65 24.88
N ARG A 377 17.16 22.28 23.81
CA ARG A 377 16.98 23.72 23.57
C ARG A 377 16.58 24.01 22.13
N PHE A 378 15.69 24.94 21.97
CA PHE A 378 15.25 25.53 20.71
C PHE A 378 15.76 26.97 20.63
N HIS A 379 16.34 27.35 19.52
CA HIS A 379 16.85 28.67 19.23
C HIS A 379 16.21 29.21 17.95
N ASP A 380 15.27 30.15 18.09
CA ASP A 380 14.57 30.85 17.01
C ASP A 380 14.06 29.90 15.89
N VAL A 381 13.43 28.80 16.31
CA VAL A 381 12.99 27.73 15.41
C VAL A 381 11.76 28.17 14.59
N VAL A 382 11.89 28.11 13.27
CA VAL A 382 10.81 28.32 12.32
C VAL A 382 10.49 27.01 11.59
N PHE A 383 9.21 26.66 11.52
CA PHE A 383 8.79 25.44 10.87
C PHE A 383 7.37 25.51 10.31
N GLY A 384 7.14 24.83 9.18
CA GLY A 384 5.83 24.56 8.57
C GLY A 384 5.83 23.24 7.84
N TYR A 385 4.72 22.47 7.89
CA TYR A 385 4.57 21.20 7.17
C TYR A 385 4.55 21.37 5.65
N VAL A 386 4.06 22.53 5.19
CA VAL A 386 4.08 22.96 3.79
C VAL A 386 4.80 24.30 3.70
N SER A 387 5.55 24.53 2.62
CA SER A 387 6.39 25.72 2.45
C SER A 387 5.62 27.05 2.54
N GLU A 388 4.33 27.02 2.26
CA GLU A 388 3.47 28.21 2.19
C GLU A 388 2.80 28.56 3.53
N LYS A 389 2.86 27.66 4.53
CA LYS A 389 2.18 27.84 5.81
C LYS A 389 3.12 27.54 6.98
N THR A 390 3.64 28.60 7.58
CA THR A 390 4.41 28.50 8.82
C THR A 390 3.50 28.12 9.99
N VAL A 391 3.94 27.18 10.83
CA VAL A 391 3.23 26.70 12.03
C VAL A 391 3.93 27.16 13.29
N LEU A 392 5.27 27.25 13.30
CA LEU A 392 6.06 27.78 14.42
C LEU A 392 6.88 28.98 13.93
N ASN A 393 6.78 30.11 14.64
CA ASN A 393 7.38 31.39 14.28
C ASN A 393 8.42 31.80 15.33
N GLY A 394 9.71 31.38 15.12
CA GLY A 394 10.80 31.83 15.99
C GLY A 394 10.70 31.31 17.42
N ILE A 395 10.37 30.03 17.59
CA ILE A 395 10.25 29.41 18.93
C ILE A 395 11.61 29.29 19.59
N SER A 396 11.74 29.87 20.79
CA SER A 396 12.91 29.73 21.66
C SER A 396 12.47 29.19 23.03
N LEU A 397 12.98 28.00 23.39
CA LEU A 397 12.70 27.36 24.66
C LEU A 397 13.89 26.51 25.14
N PHE A 398 13.92 26.19 26.40
CA PHE A 398 14.89 25.23 26.96
C PHE A 398 14.25 24.34 28.01
N ALA A 399 14.70 23.11 28.10
CA ALA A 399 14.44 22.16 29.16
C ALA A 399 15.77 21.65 29.71
N LYS A 400 16.09 21.98 30.96
CA LYS A 400 17.29 21.45 31.65
C LYS A 400 17.04 19.99 32.07
N PRO A 401 18.12 19.21 32.27
CA PRO A 401 17.99 17.84 32.78
C PRO A 401 17.08 17.75 34.02
N GLY A 402 16.12 16.82 33.95
CA GLY A 402 15.17 16.60 35.05
C GLY A 402 14.02 17.61 35.13
N GLN A 403 13.90 18.56 34.23
CA GLN A 403 12.78 19.52 34.22
C GLN A 403 11.56 18.96 33.46
N LYS A 404 10.37 19.27 34.00
CA LYS A 404 9.07 19.03 33.38
C LYS A 404 8.55 20.32 32.74
N ILE A 405 8.39 20.33 31.42
CA ILE A 405 7.88 21.45 30.65
C ILE A 405 6.48 21.10 30.13
N ALA A 406 5.49 21.93 30.44
CA ALA A 406 4.12 21.77 29.93
C ALA A 406 3.83 22.75 28.81
N PHE A 407 3.27 22.24 27.72
CA PHE A 407 2.74 23.05 26.62
C PHE A 407 1.23 23.20 26.75
N VAL A 408 0.75 24.45 26.78
CA VAL A 408 -0.67 24.81 26.91
C VAL A 408 -1.04 25.77 25.77
N GLY A 409 -2.26 25.69 25.29
CA GLY A 409 -2.75 26.54 24.19
C GLY A 409 -3.87 25.87 23.40
N SER A 410 -4.54 26.63 22.53
CA SER A 410 -5.63 26.13 21.70
C SER A 410 -5.18 25.04 20.72
N THR A 411 -6.15 24.30 20.17
CA THR A 411 -5.89 23.35 19.09
C THR A 411 -5.28 24.08 17.88
N GLY A 412 -4.23 23.52 17.29
CA GLY A 412 -3.49 24.14 16.20
C GLY A 412 -2.45 25.20 16.61
N ALA A 413 -2.24 25.46 17.91
CA ALA A 413 -1.23 26.43 18.38
C ALA A 413 0.23 26.00 18.15
N GLY A 414 0.50 24.75 17.73
CA GLY A 414 1.84 24.23 17.45
C GLY A 414 2.41 23.27 18.50
N LYS A 415 1.64 22.88 19.52
CA LYS A 415 2.12 21.99 20.62
C LYS A 415 2.67 20.65 20.11
N THR A 416 1.89 19.91 19.35
CA THR A 416 2.29 18.62 18.75
C THR A 416 3.45 18.79 17.77
N THR A 417 3.53 19.95 17.07
CA THR A 417 4.63 20.27 16.16
C THR A 417 5.97 20.35 16.89
N ILE A 418 6.02 20.99 18.08
CA ILE A 418 7.25 21.04 18.89
C ILE A 418 7.71 19.63 19.23
N VAL A 419 6.80 18.77 19.65
CA VAL A 419 7.08 17.37 20.00
C VAL A 419 7.61 16.58 18.78
N ASN A 420 7.01 16.77 17.60
CA ASN A 420 7.47 16.14 16.36
C ASN A 420 8.89 16.58 15.99
N LEU A 421 9.24 17.84 16.27
CA LEU A 421 10.59 18.35 16.02
C LEU A 421 11.62 17.84 17.03
N ILE A 422 11.26 17.61 18.29
CA ILE A 422 12.14 16.98 19.29
C ILE A 422 12.54 15.57 18.84
N ASN A 423 11.58 14.79 18.27
CA ASN A 423 11.81 13.46 17.72
C ASN A 423 12.48 13.48 16.33
N ARG A 424 12.70 14.69 15.78
CA ARG A 424 13.22 14.89 14.42
C ARG A 424 12.47 14.05 13.38
N PHE A 425 11.11 14.02 13.49
CA PHE A 425 10.25 13.46 12.45
C PHE A 425 10.20 14.38 11.23
N TYR A 426 10.49 15.66 11.44
CA TYR A 426 10.61 16.70 10.44
C TYR A 426 11.86 17.54 10.70
N ASP A 427 12.49 18.03 9.66
CA ASP A 427 13.61 18.97 9.76
C ASP A 427 13.11 20.42 9.73
N ILE A 428 13.72 21.30 10.55
CA ILE A 428 13.34 22.72 10.69
C ILE A 428 13.76 23.54 9.46
N GLN A 429 13.02 24.62 9.19
CA GLN A 429 13.31 25.53 8.10
C GLN A 429 14.35 26.61 8.47
N ALA A 430 14.32 27.09 9.73
CA ALA A 430 15.29 28.05 10.27
C ALA A 430 15.45 27.87 11.77
N GLY A 431 16.52 28.41 12.34
CA GLY A 431 16.87 28.25 13.74
C GLY A 431 17.72 27.01 14.00
N GLN A 432 17.76 26.58 15.26
CA GLN A 432 18.54 25.43 15.70
C GLN A 432 17.84 24.71 16.86
N ILE A 433 17.93 23.39 16.89
CA ILE A 433 17.52 22.57 18.04
C ILE A 433 18.76 21.84 18.53
N THR A 434 19.09 21.97 19.82
CA THR A 434 20.23 21.28 20.43
C THR A 434 19.78 20.28 21.48
N TYR A 435 20.50 19.16 21.56
CA TYR A 435 20.37 18.14 22.59
C TYR A 435 21.73 17.92 23.26
N ASP A 436 21.81 18.19 24.56
CA ASP A 436 23.05 18.23 25.34
C ASP A 436 24.14 19.13 24.69
N GLY A 437 23.72 20.22 24.05
CA GLY A 437 24.61 21.16 23.36
C GLY A 437 24.99 20.78 21.93
N ILE A 438 24.56 19.61 21.44
CA ILE A 438 24.81 19.11 20.09
C ILE A 438 23.61 19.42 19.22
N ASP A 439 23.82 19.91 17.98
CA ASP A 439 22.72 20.11 17.03
C ASP A 439 22.06 18.76 16.71
N VAL A 440 20.74 18.68 16.81
CA VAL A 440 20.02 17.43 16.49
C VAL A 440 20.21 16.98 15.04
N LYS A 441 20.61 17.86 14.12
CA LYS A 441 20.94 17.52 12.75
C LYS A 441 22.21 16.69 12.64
N ASP A 442 23.16 16.89 13.58
CA ASP A 442 24.41 16.17 13.62
C ASP A 442 24.29 14.80 14.28
N ILE A 443 23.20 14.55 15.04
CA ILE A 443 22.93 13.28 15.70
C ILE A 443 22.21 12.33 14.74
N ARG A 444 22.64 11.06 14.68
CA ARG A 444 21.94 10.02 13.93
C ARG A 444 20.52 9.87 14.43
N LYS A 445 19.54 9.86 13.51
CA LYS A 445 18.09 9.81 13.86
C LYS A 445 17.74 8.59 14.71
N ASP A 446 18.31 7.42 14.37
CA ASP A 446 18.07 6.20 15.15
C ASP A 446 18.58 6.32 16.58
N ASP A 447 19.75 6.94 16.78
CA ASP A 447 20.35 7.13 18.10
C ASP A 447 19.64 8.24 18.88
N LEU A 448 19.21 9.32 18.21
CA LEU A 448 18.36 10.35 18.82
C LEU A 448 17.06 9.74 19.34
N ARG A 449 16.33 9.00 18.50
CA ARG A 449 15.05 8.38 18.84
C ARG A 449 15.18 7.30 19.92
N ARG A 450 16.33 6.61 19.98
CA ARG A 450 16.62 5.65 21.06
C ARG A 450 16.79 6.33 22.41
N SER A 451 17.21 7.59 22.46
CA SER A 451 17.36 8.37 23.68
C SER A 451 16.04 8.98 24.19
N LEU A 452 14.96 8.85 23.41
CA LEU A 452 13.65 9.42 23.68
C LEU A 452 12.62 8.30 23.89
N ALA A 453 11.58 8.55 24.68
CA ALA A 453 10.35 7.76 24.61
C ALA A 453 9.14 8.69 24.52
N MET A 454 8.10 8.20 23.87
CA MET A 454 6.87 8.95 23.65
C MET A 454 5.66 8.11 24.04
N VAL A 455 4.78 8.71 24.84
CA VAL A 455 3.43 8.17 25.10
C VAL A 455 2.44 9.08 24.38
N ILE A 456 1.80 8.55 23.34
CA ILE A 456 0.85 9.28 22.51
C ILE A 456 -0.59 9.10 23.00
N GLN A 457 -1.44 10.05 22.66
CA GLN A 457 -2.87 10.05 23.01
C GLN A 457 -3.58 8.80 22.46
N ASP A 458 -3.47 8.56 21.15
CA ASP A 458 -4.04 7.39 20.49
C ASP A 458 -3.04 6.22 20.57
N THR A 459 -3.16 5.45 21.66
CA THR A 459 -2.26 4.32 21.89
C THR A 459 -2.48 3.25 20.83
N HIS A 460 -1.41 2.91 20.10
CA HIS A 460 -1.40 1.79 19.16
C HIS A 460 -0.73 0.57 19.78
N LEU A 461 -1.44 -0.56 19.84
CA LEU A 461 -0.92 -1.86 20.26
C LEU A 461 -0.80 -2.78 19.05
N PHE A 462 0.29 -3.52 18.99
CA PHE A 462 0.54 -4.47 17.91
C PHE A 462 -0.08 -5.83 18.22
N THR A 463 -0.45 -6.56 17.17
CA THR A 463 -0.85 -7.97 17.29
C THR A 463 0.31 -8.78 17.87
N GLY A 464 0.09 -9.43 19.00
CA GLY A 464 1.10 -10.14 19.79
C GLY A 464 0.67 -10.24 21.24
N THR A 465 1.52 -10.75 22.11
CA THR A 465 1.24 -10.80 23.55
C THR A 465 1.34 -9.43 24.22
N ILE A 466 0.79 -9.28 25.41
CA ILE A 466 1.00 -8.08 26.23
C ILE A 466 2.50 -7.91 26.52
N ALA A 467 3.20 -9.01 26.83
CA ALA A 467 4.65 -8.98 27.03
C ALA A 467 5.39 -8.44 25.80
N ASP A 468 5.03 -8.88 24.58
CA ASP A 468 5.65 -8.40 23.34
C ASP A 468 5.39 -6.90 23.13
N ASN A 469 4.19 -6.43 23.46
CA ASN A 469 3.84 -5.02 23.38
C ASN A 469 4.64 -4.14 24.35
N ILE A 470 4.95 -4.62 25.54
CA ILE A 470 5.83 -3.92 26.48
C ILE A 470 7.29 -4.01 26.02
N ARG A 471 7.73 -5.21 25.59
CA ARG A 471 9.09 -5.48 25.08
C ARG A 471 9.44 -4.61 23.85
N TYR A 472 8.43 -4.08 23.15
CA TYR A 472 8.64 -3.17 22.03
C TYR A 472 9.49 -1.93 22.40
N GLY A 473 9.46 -1.49 23.67
CA GLY A 473 10.32 -0.40 24.18
C GLY A 473 11.78 -0.80 24.37
N LYS A 474 12.07 -2.10 24.56
CA LYS A 474 13.41 -2.68 24.72
C LYS A 474 13.36 -4.14 24.27
N LEU A 475 13.83 -4.43 23.04
CA LEU A 475 13.65 -5.74 22.39
C LEU A 475 14.34 -6.91 23.11
N ASP A 476 15.44 -6.65 23.82
CA ASP A 476 16.23 -7.60 24.59
C ASP A 476 15.81 -7.67 26.09
N ALA A 477 14.66 -7.08 26.44
CA ALA A 477 14.17 -7.08 27.82
C ALA A 477 13.81 -8.48 28.33
N THR A 478 14.24 -8.79 29.57
CA THR A 478 13.84 -10.02 30.25
C THR A 478 12.39 -9.94 30.75
N ASP A 479 11.80 -11.09 31.08
CA ASP A 479 10.43 -11.13 31.61
C ASP A 479 10.31 -10.43 32.98
N GLU A 480 11.39 -10.43 33.77
CA GLU A 480 11.46 -9.69 35.02
C GLU A 480 11.42 -8.17 34.79
N GLU A 481 12.19 -7.67 33.80
CA GLU A 481 12.19 -6.25 33.40
C GLU A 481 10.80 -5.82 32.88
N ILE A 482 10.12 -6.68 32.11
CA ILE A 482 8.75 -6.44 31.62
C ILE A 482 7.77 -6.30 32.79
N ARG A 483 7.84 -7.21 33.80
CA ARG A 483 6.98 -7.14 34.96
C ARG A 483 7.28 -5.91 35.84
N GLU A 484 8.54 -5.55 35.99
CA GLU A 484 8.95 -4.33 36.69
C GLU A 484 8.39 -3.08 36.02
N ALA A 485 8.53 -2.96 34.70
CA ALA A 485 7.98 -1.87 33.91
C ALA A 485 6.44 -1.80 34.00
N ALA A 486 5.77 -2.95 33.96
CA ALA A 486 4.31 -3.01 34.15
C ALA A 486 3.87 -2.59 35.55
N LYS A 487 4.65 -2.88 36.61
CA LYS A 487 4.39 -2.41 37.99
C LYS A 487 4.56 -0.90 38.10
N ILE A 488 5.62 -0.34 37.51
CA ILE A 488 5.85 1.12 37.48
C ILE A 488 4.67 1.83 36.80
N ALA A 489 4.18 1.26 35.66
CA ALA A 489 3.04 1.78 34.92
C ALA A 489 1.67 1.51 35.59
N ASN A 490 1.60 0.80 36.71
CA ASN A 490 0.36 0.28 37.33
C ASN A 490 -0.45 -0.67 36.43
N ALA A 491 0.18 -1.29 35.43
CA ALA A 491 -0.44 -2.24 34.49
C ALA A 491 -0.51 -3.66 35.05
N ASP A 492 0.45 -4.09 35.89
CA ASP A 492 0.58 -5.45 36.40
C ASP A 492 -0.70 -5.95 37.08
N SER A 493 -1.40 -5.06 37.79
CA SER A 493 -2.61 -5.41 38.56
C SER A 493 -3.77 -5.89 37.70
N PHE A 494 -3.94 -5.36 36.48
CA PHE A 494 -4.97 -5.84 35.57
C PHE A 494 -4.45 -6.99 34.67
N ILE A 495 -3.18 -6.95 34.27
CA ILE A 495 -2.56 -8.00 33.44
C ILE A 495 -2.64 -9.35 34.18
N SER A 496 -2.29 -9.38 35.46
CA SER A 496 -2.31 -10.60 36.28
C SER A 496 -3.72 -11.19 36.52
N ARG A 497 -4.78 -10.43 36.22
CA ARG A 497 -6.17 -10.91 36.29
C ARG A 497 -6.68 -11.50 35.00
N LEU A 498 -5.95 -11.30 33.89
CA LEU A 498 -6.30 -11.90 32.62
C LEU A 498 -6.02 -13.41 32.65
N PRO A 499 -6.78 -14.24 31.98
CA PRO A 499 -6.63 -15.71 32.02
C PRO A 499 -5.22 -16.19 31.66
N GLN A 500 -4.55 -15.50 30.73
CA GLN A 500 -3.20 -15.81 30.28
C GLN A 500 -2.15 -14.81 30.77
N GLY A 501 -2.53 -13.84 31.62
CA GLY A 501 -1.62 -12.83 32.16
C GLY A 501 -0.86 -12.08 31.05
N TYR A 502 0.46 -12.06 31.13
CA TYR A 502 1.34 -11.41 30.15
C TYR A 502 1.34 -12.07 28.77
N ASP A 503 0.98 -13.36 28.69
CA ASP A 503 0.89 -14.11 27.42
C ASP A 503 -0.46 -13.91 26.72
N THR A 504 -1.33 -13.05 27.25
CA THR A 504 -2.61 -12.72 26.62
C THR A 504 -2.37 -12.11 25.25
N MET A 505 -2.92 -12.75 24.22
CA MET A 505 -2.84 -12.28 22.83
C MET A 505 -3.76 -11.09 22.59
N LEU A 506 -3.21 -10.04 21.99
CA LEU A 506 -3.92 -8.86 21.54
C LEU A 506 -4.07 -8.91 20.01
N TYR A 507 -5.23 -8.49 19.52
CA TYR A 507 -5.57 -8.40 18.10
C TYR A 507 -6.13 -7.01 17.80
N GLY A 508 -5.90 -6.51 16.59
CA GLY A 508 -6.54 -5.32 16.08
C GLY A 508 -6.47 -4.12 17.03
N ASP A 509 -5.29 -3.55 17.22
CA ASP A 509 -5.03 -2.38 18.10
C ASP A 509 -5.38 -2.62 19.59
N GLY A 510 -5.50 -3.88 20.03
CA GLY A 510 -5.87 -4.21 21.40
C GLY A 510 -7.34 -3.92 21.75
N SER A 511 -8.24 -4.03 20.79
CA SER A 511 -9.68 -3.73 20.94
C SER A 511 -10.39 -4.54 22.04
N SER A 512 -9.77 -5.61 22.52
CA SER A 512 -10.25 -6.39 23.68
C SER A 512 -9.99 -5.71 25.03
N LEU A 513 -9.14 -4.69 25.08
CA LEU A 513 -8.80 -3.92 26.28
C LEU A 513 -9.53 -2.58 26.29
N SER A 514 -9.81 -2.06 27.49
CA SER A 514 -10.30 -0.68 27.62
C SER A 514 -9.19 0.32 27.23
N GLN A 515 -9.58 1.50 26.78
CA GLN A 515 -8.64 2.57 26.39
C GLN A 515 -7.63 2.89 27.49
N GLY A 516 -8.06 2.91 28.75
CA GLY A 516 -7.17 3.10 29.89
C GLY A 516 -6.17 1.95 30.08
N GLN A 517 -6.56 0.69 29.85
CA GLN A 517 -5.64 -0.46 29.91
C GLN A 517 -4.61 -0.40 28.78
N GLN A 518 -5.03 0.00 27.57
CA GLN A 518 -4.10 0.22 26.44
C GLN A 518 -3.07 1.30 26.79
N GLN A 519 -3.50 2.39 27.43
CA GLN A 519 -2.61 3.48 27.83
C GLN A 519 -1.63 3.04 28.92
N LEU A 520 -2.05 2.22 29.91
CA LEU A 520 -1.14 1.65 30.90
C LEU A 520 -0.05 0.76 30.26
N ILE A 521 -0.37 0.01 29.19
CA ILE A 521 0.63 -0.76 28.43
C ILE A 521 1.58 0.18 27.69
N ALA A 522 1.10 1.28 27.10
CA ALA A 522 1.96 2.28 26.46
C ALA A 522 2.92 2.96 27.46
N ILE A 523 2.44 3.24 28.68
CA ILE A 523 3.28 3.74 29.76
C ILE A 523 4.35 2.70 30.15
N ALA A 524 3.98 1.41 30.25
CA ALA A 524 4.93 0.33 30.52
C ALA A 524 6.00 0.20 29.42
N ARG A 525 5.60 0.38 28.14
CA ARG A 525 6.50 0.44 26.98
C ARG A 525 7.52 1.59 27.10
N ALA A 526 7.09 2.76 27.56
CA ALA A 526 7.98 3.88 27.83
C ALA A 526 8.85 3.66 29.07
N ALA A 527 8.32 3.01 30.11
CA ALA A 527 9.04 2.71 31.36
C ALA A 527 10.23 1.77 31.13
N ILE A 528 10.06 0.72 30.31
CA ILE A 528 11.10 -0.27 30.06
C ILE A 528 12.26 0.29 29.23
N ALA A 529 12.00 1.29 28.39
CA ALA A 529 13.01 1.98 27.58
C ALA A 529 13.98 2.83 28.44
N LYS A 530 13.57 3.26 29.63
CA LYS A 530 14.34 4.11 30.58
C LYS A 530 14.98 5.34 29.92
N PRO A 531 14.28 6.12 29.09
CA PRO A 531 14.85 7.23 28.35
C PRO A 531 15.16 8.42 29.28
N PRO A 532 16.20 9.23 29.03
CA PRO A 532 16.45 10.47 29.76
C PRO A 532 15.46 11.59 29.42
N VAL A 533 14.88 11.56 28.22
CA VAL A 533 13.85 12.50 27.80
C VAL A 533 12.56 11.76 27.49
N LEU A 534 11.45 12.23 28.04
CA LEU A 534 10.12 11.65 27.92
C LEU A 534 9.17 12.69 27.31
N ILE A 535 8.38 12.24 26.33
CA ILE A 535 7.36 13.04 25.68
C ILE A 535 6.00 12.42 25.97
N LEU A 536 5.09 13.24 26.49
CA LEU A 536 3.75 12.80 26.89
C LEU A 536 2.70 13.65 26.16
N ASP A 537 1.85 12.99 25.41
CA ASP A 537 0.66 13.61 24.82
C ASP A 537 -0.57 13.13 25.58
N GLU A 538 -1.12 14.01 26.44
CA GLU A 538 -2.12 13.66 27.44
C GLU A 538 -3.52 14.01 26.95
N ALA A 539 -4.27 13.02 26.42
CA ALA A 539 -5.71 13.16 26.28
C ALA A 539 -6.41 11.90 26.80
N THR A 540 -7.23 12.09 27.83
CA THR A 540 -7.91 11.00 28.56
C THR A 540 -9.41 11.26 28.68
N SER A 541 -10.05 11.81 27.64
CA SER A 541 -11.44 12.27 27.68
C SER A 541 -12.51 11.18 27.86
N SER A 542 -12.13 9.88 27.90
CA SER A 542 -13.10 8.77 27.91
C SER A 542 -12.72 7.63 28.86
N ILE A 543 -11.96 7.91 29.93
CA ILE A 543 -11.45 6.91 30.86
C ILE A 543 -12.19 7.03 32.22
N ASP A 544 -12.50 5.89 32.85
CA ASP A 544 -13.09 5.87 34.19
C ASP A 544 -12.15 6.44 35.26
N THR A 545 -12.69 7.08 36.27
CA THR A 545 -11.93 7.79 37.31
C THR A 545 -10.92 6.91 38.06
N ARG A 546 -11.17 5.60 38.18
CA ARG A 546 -10.24 4.69 38.85
C ARG A 546 -9.01 4.41 38.00
N THR A 547 -9.21 4.09 36.72
CA THR A 547 -8.13 3.83 35.79
C THR A 547 -7.34 5.11 35.51
N GLU A 548 -8.01 6.26 35.47
CA GLU A 548 -7.40 7.56 35.36
C GLU A 548 -6.35 7.82 36.46
N ARG A 549 -6.68 7.56 37.75
CA ARG A 549 -5.72 7.67 38.85
C ARG A 549 -4.53 6.71 38.72
N LEU A 550 -4.73 5.52 38.15
CA LEU A 550 -3.64 4.57 37.89
C LEU A 550 -2.70 5.09 36.79
N ILE A 551 -3.26 5.69 35.75
CA ILE A 551 -2.51 6.32 34.65
C ILE A 551 -1.70 7.50 35.21
N GLU A 552 -2.31 8.41 36.00
CA GLU A 552 -1.60 9.53 36.61
C GLU A 552 -0.41 9.06 37.46
N LYS A 553 -0.62 8.08 38.36
CA LYS A 553 0.46 7.52 39.16
C LYS A 553 1.55 6.86 38.31
N GLY A 554 1.19 6.13 37.25
CA GLY A 554 2.14 5.53 36.34
C GLY A 554 2.94 6.58 35.58
N MET A 555 2.27 7.64 35.11
CA MET A 555 2.90 8.80 34.49
C MET A 555 3.88 9.51 35.42
N ASP A 556 3.47 9.81 36.64
CA ASP A 556 4.34 10.45 37.64
C ASP A 556 5.59 9.61 37.93
N ALA A 557 5.42 8.29 38.06
CA ALA A 557 6.55 7.37 38.28
C ALA A 557 7.56 7.34 37.12
N ILE A 558 7.09 7.41 35.87
CA ILE A 558 8.02 7.44 34.73
C ILE A 558 8.63 8.82 34.49
N MET A 559 8.03 9.89 35.00
CA MET A 559 8.56 11.25 34.88
C MET A 559 9.70 11.57 35.84
N GLU A 560 9.80 10.84 36.95
CA GLU A 560 10.76 11.14 38.03
C GLU A 560 12.21 11.07 37.53
N GLY A 561 12.98 12.13 37.78
CA GLY A 561 14.40 12.23 37.41
C GLY A 561 14.70 12.42 35.94
N ARG A 562 13.68 12.64 35.08
CA ARG A 562 13.82 12.79 33.62
C ARG A 562 13.44 14.17 33.14
N THR A 563 13.95 14.55 31.99
CA THR A 563 13.44 15.72 31.25
C THR A 563 12.14 15.35 30.57
N VAL A 564 11.07 16.09 30.83
CA VAL A 564 9.73 15.73 30.36
C VAL A 564 9.09 16.87 29.60
N PHE A 565 8.59 16.58 28.43
CA PHE A 565 7.73 17.46 27.64
C PHE A 565 6.30 16.93 27.64
N VAL A 566 5.36 17.73 28.12
CA VAL A 566 3.95 17.32 28.24
C VAL A 566 3.08 18.25 27.40
N ILE A 567 2.30 17.68 26.47
CA ILE A 567 1.16 18.38 25.90
C ILE A 567 0.01 18.20 26.87
N ALA A 568 -0.25 19.23 27.64
CA ALA A 568 -1.15 19.13 28.77
C ALA A 568 -2.60 19.47 28.38
N HIS A 569 -3.49 18.52 28.62
CA HIS A 569 -4.94 18.69 28.56
C HIS A 569 -5.57 18.68 29.97
N ARG A 570 -4.77 18.51 31.02
CA ARG A 570 -5.22 18.46 32.43
C ARG A 570 -4.52 19.51 33.27
N LEU A 571 -5.31 20.16 34.10
CA LEU A 571 -4.83 21.19 35.02
C LEU A 571 -3.84 20.64 36.07
N SER A 572 -4.01 19.38 36.54
CA SER A 572 -3.10 18.74 37.49
C SER A 572 -1.68 18.58 36.93
N THR A 573 -1.55 18.14 35.70
CA THR A 573 -0.26 17.93 35.04
C THR A 573 0.46 19.25 34.78
N VAL A 574 -0.30 20.30 34.40
CA VAL A 574 0.22 21.65 34.18
C VAL A 574 0.75 22.25 35.49
N ARG A 575 -0.03 22.15 36.59
CA ARG A 575 0.30 22.74 37.89
C ARG A 575 1.64 22.24 38.44
N ASN A 576 1.91 20.95 38.26
CA ASN A 576 3.12 20.29 38.77
C ASN A 576 4.33 20.37 37.82
N SER A 577 4.29 21.26 36.83
CA SER A 577 5.39 21.44 35.89
C SER A 577 6.35 22.53 36.34
N ASN A 578 7.66 22.35 36.06
CA ASN A 578 8.69 23.33 36.41
C ASN A 578 8.57 24.61 35.55
N ALA A 579 8.10 24.49 34.33
CA ALA A 579 7.77 25.62 33.50
C ALA A 579 6.58 25.29 32.59
N ILE A 580 5.74 26.28 32.36
CA ILE A 580 4.58 26.23 31.47
C ILE A 580 4.87 27.16 30.30
N MET A 581 4.69 26.66 29.09
CA MET A 581 4.81 27.42 27.85
C MET A 581 3.40 27.57 27.26
N VAL A 582 2.92 28.81 27.19
CA VAL A 582 1.61 29.12 26.58
C VAL A 582 1.85 29.45 25.12
N LEU A 583 1.28 28.63 24.25
CA LEU A 583 1.39 28.78 22.78
C LEU A 583 0.12 29.40 22.22
N GLU A 584 0.29 30.36 21.34
CA GLU A 584 -0.78 30.91 20.50
C GLU A 584 -0.23 31.21 19.11
N LYS A 585 -0.90 30.73 18.06
CA LYS A 585 -0.55 30.97 16.65
C LYS A 585 0.94 30.71 16.29
N GLY A 586 1.53 29.70 16.91
CA GLY A 586 2.89 29.30 16.62
C GLY A 586 3.97 30.10 17.37
N GLU A 587 3.61 30.87 18.37
CA GLU A 587 4.54 31.65 19.20
C GLU A 587 4.33 31.30 20.68
N ILE A 588 5.38 31.41 21.49
CA ILE A 588 5.29 31.33 22.97
C ILE A 588 4.99 32.73 23.49
N ILE A 589 3.74 32.94 23.93
CA ILE A 589 3.26 34.24 24.43
C ILE A 589 3.50 34.45 25.91
N GLU A 590 3.52 33.36 26.71
CA GLU A 590 3.80 33.41 28.14
C GLU A 590 4.68 32.22 28.54
N ARG A 591 5.52 32.42 29.54
CA ARG A 591 6.41 31.43 30.09
C ARG A 591 6.64 31.67 31.57
N GLY A 592 6.47 30.65 32.42
CA GLY A 592 6.71 30.76 33.86
C GLY A 592 6.24 29.52 34.62
N SER A 593 6.34 29.55 35.95
CA SER A 593 5.70 28.58 36.84
C SER A 593 4.19 28.81 36.91
N HIS A 594 3.47 27.87 37.51
CA HIS A 594 2.03 27.98 37.72
C HIS A 594 1.65 29.27 38.49
N ASP A 595 2.34 29.54 39.60
CA ASP A 595 2.04 30.68 40.46
C ASP A 595 2.39 32.02 39.75
N GLU A 596 3.55 32.11 39.10
CA GLU A 596 3.95 33.28 38.32
C GLU A 596 2.96 33.65 37.22
N LEU A 597 2.46 32.66 36.49
CA LEU A 597 1.52 32.90 35.38
C LEU A 597 0.10 33.25 35.89
N LEU A 598 -0.28 32.75 37.08
CA LEU A 598 -1.53 33.18 37.72
C LEU A 598 -1.48 34.64 38.19
N GLU A 599 -0.33 35.07 38.74
CA GLU A 599 -0.12 36.46 39.18
C GLU A 599 -0.14 37.43 38.00
N GLN A 600 0.39 37.02 36.83
CA GLN A 600 0.38 37.84 35.61
C GLN A 600 -1.02 38.09 35.05
N LYS A 601 -2.02 37.28 35.42
CA LYS A 601 -3.42 37.33 34.91
C LYS A 601 -3.53 37.40 33.40
N GLY A 602 -2.63 36.77 32.69
CA GLY A 602 -2.55 36.72 31.24
C GLY A 602 -3.42 35.61 30.65
N ARG A 603 -2.98 35.07 29.49
CA ARG A 603 -3.68 34.01 28.73
C ARG A 603 -3.79 32.72 29.53
N TYR A 604 -2.73 32.33 30.29
CA TYR A 604 -2.74 31.18 31.17
C TYR A 604 -3.81 31.27 32.25
N TYR A 605 -3.94 32.43 32.89
CA TYR A 605 -4.97 32.69 33.90
C TYR A 605 -6.38 32.50 33.33
N GLN A 606 -6.62 33.01 32.11
CA GLN A 606 -7.91 32.86 31.41
C GLN A 606 -8.25 31.40 31.13
N LEU A 607 -7.27 30.63 30.66
CA LEU A 607 -7.41 29.19 30.38
C LEU A 607 -7.65 28.40 31.68
N TYR A 608 -6.93 28.75 32.77
CA TYR A 608 -7.04 28.09 34.05
C TYR A 608 -8.38 28.36 34.77
N THR A 609 -8.90 29.58 34.68
CA THR A 609 -10.16 29.98 35.33
C THR A 609 -11.41 29.62 34.54
N GLY A 610 -11.28 28.97 33.42
CA GLY A 610 -12.40 28.56 32.55
C GLY A 610 -13.06 29.73 31.79
N GLN A 611 -12.42 30.90 31.73
CA GLN A 611 -12.90 32.03 30.92
C GLN A 611 -12.73 31.79 29.41
N PHE A 612 -11.91 30.79 29.04
CA PHE A 612 -11.82 30.21 27.69
C PHE A 612 -11.76 28.71 27.83
N GLU A 613 -12.58 27.99 27.08
CA GLU A 613 -12.50 26.53 27.01
C GLU A 613 -11.19 26.11 26.35
N LEU A 614 -10.54 25.09 26.90
CA LEU A 614 -9.47 24.34 26.25
C LEU A 614 -10.15 23.45 25.20
N GLU A 615 -10.51 24.02 24.02
CA GLU A 615 -11.01 23.27 22.88
C GLU A 615 -9.95 22.33 22.29
#